data_8626127878996708aae7902b8d8f926a
#
_entry.id   8626127878996708aae7902b8d8f926a
#
_cell.length_a   1.000
_cell.length_b   1.000
_cell.length_c   1.000
_cell.angle_alpha   90.00
_cell.angle_beta   90.00
_cell.angle_gamma   90.00
#
_symmetry.space_group_name_H-M   'P 1'
#
loop_
_entity.id
_entity.type
_entity.pdbx_description
1 polymer ?
#
loop_
_entity_poly.entity_id
_entity_poly.type
_entity_poly.pdbx_seq_one_letter_code
_entity_poly.pdbx_strand_id
1 'polypeptide(L)'
;MQNLTVHRPTAITEFRGLLENERASLKAQYPQPLEPDEDGVDLILFAGQSNMAGRGIAHLAPYVKEGYEFRAVSQPTKLFHLQEPFGKTEDNAAGINDENKKTGSLVSSLVNAYYDCTRRMVVGVSAAKGGSSILEWQPGTAYCTDILERLNRAENFLSTQNIPIKNRFLIWCQGETDGDHGMSSHEYKMHFTALQDVLSKTGVTQTFLIQIGNKRDDPEKFQQIIRAQRELAQTGQVVLIANAFEWMAELDLMKDSYHYTQTGYNLCGDQAGLNLAAYVLNTQIL
;
A
#
# COMPACT_ATOMS: atom_id res chain seq x y z
N MET A 1 -0.01 -19.08 -8.26
CA MET A 1 -0.95 -18.22 -7.50
C MET A 1 -2.24 -18.14 -8.29
N GLN A 2 -3.35 -18.59 -7.72
CA GLN A 2 -4.66 -18.29 -8.31
C GLN A 2 -4.80 -16.76 -8.23
N ASN A 3 -4.89 -16.10 -9.39
CA ASN A 3 -5.36 -14.72 -9.43
C ASN A 3 -6.71 -14.71 -8.73
N LEU A 4 -6.81 -13.99 -7.61
CA LEU A 4 -8.09 -13.66 -7.02
C LEU A 4 -8.85 -12.81 -8.06
N THR A 5 -9.52 -13.50 -8.98
CA THR A 5 -10.54 -12.89 -9.81
C THR A 5 -11.71 -12.64 -8.87
N VAL A 6 -11.59 -11.58 -8.07
CA VAL A 6 -12.71 -11.11 -7.28
C VAL A 6 -13.78 -10.76 -8.31
N HIS A 7 -14.87 -11.48 -8.28
CA HIS A 7 -16.02 -11.17 -9.09
C HIS A 7 -16.42 -9.73 -8.75
N ARG A 8 -16.57 -8.87 -9.80
CA ARG A 8 -16.87 -7.45 -9.61
C ARG A 8 -18.13 -7.30 -8.76
N PRO A 9 -18.05 -6.70 -7.57
CA PRO A 9 -19.21 -6.57 -6.70
C PRO A 9 -20.16 -5.51 -7.26
N THR A 10 -21.46 -5.74 -7.11
CA THR A 10 -22.52 -4.82 -7.52
C THR A 10 -23.04 -3.97 -6.35
N ALA A 11 -22.65 -4.31 -5.12
CA ALA A 11 -23.00 -3.59 -3.90
C ALA A 11 -21.90 -3.69 -2.84
N ILE A 12 -21.84 -2.71 -1.93
CA ILE A 12 -20.89 -2.68 -0.81
C ILE A 12 -21.04 -3.93 0.09
N THR A 13 -22.27 -4.36 0.34
CA THR A 13 -22.55 -5.55 1.15
C THR A 13 -22.03 -6.83 0.52
N GLU A 14 -22.14 -6.96 -0.80
CA GLU A 14 -21.57 -8.06 -1.57
C GLU A 14 -20.02 -8.05 -1.44
N PHE A 15 -19.41 -6.88 -1.65
CA PHE A 15 -17.96 -6.79 -1.55
C PHE A 15 -17.45 -7.14 -0.15
N ARG A 16 -18.09 -6.65 0.90
CA ARG A 16 -17.77 -7.05 2.28
C ARG A 16 -17.90 -8.56 2.49
N GLY A 17 -18.97 -9.17 1.98
CA GLY A 17 -19.16 -10.61 2.06
C GLY A 17 -18.05 -11.41 1.36
N LEU A 18 -17.58 -10.94 0.19
CA LEU A 18 -16.44 -11.54 -0.51
C LEU A 18 -15.16 -11.47 0.33
N LEU A 19 -14.85 -10.31 0.93
CA LEU A 19 -13.67 -10.14 1.78
C LEU A 19 -13.75 -10.99 3.06
N GLU A 20 -14.91 -11.10 3.69
CA GLU A 20 -15.12 -11.94 4.86
C GLU A 20 -14.96 -13.43 4.53
N ASN A 21 -15.46 -13.89 3.40
CA ASN A 21 -15.28 -15.26 2.92
C ASN A 21 -13.81 -15.57 2.65
N GLU A 22 -13.08 -14.66 2.01
CA GLU A 22 -11.65 -14.80 1.78
C GLU A 22 -10.86 -14.88 3.08
N ARG A 23 -11.16 -14.00 4.04
CA ARG A 23 -10.57 -14.02 5.39
C ARG A 23 -10.82 -15.35 6.09
N ALA A 24 -12.03 -15.86 6.02
CA ALA A 24 -12.40 -17.15 6.63
C ALA A 24 -11.66 -18.31 5.95
N SER A 25 -11.56 -18.28 4.62
CA SER A 25 -10.83 -19.28 3.83
C SER A 25 -9.35 -19.32 4.19
N LEU A 26 -8.69 -18.16 4.24
CA LEU A 26 -7.27 -18.06 4.64
C LEU A 26 -7.03 -18.59 6.04
N LYS A 27 -7.88 -18.24 7.00
CA LYS A 27 -7.76 -18.75 8.39
C LYS A 27 -8.00 -20.25 8.50
N ALA A 28 -8.88 -20.82 7.69
CA ALA A 28 -9.13 -22.24 7.65
C ALA A 28 -7.95 -23.00 7.01
N GLN A 29 -7.38 -22.46 5.94
CA GLN A 29 -6.24 -23.06 5.24
C GLN A 29 -4.93 -22.94 6.04
N TYR A 30 -4.74 -21.82 6.75
CA TYR A 30 -3.54 -21.49 7.53
C TYR A 30 -3.94 -21.18 8.98
N PRO A 31 -4.19 -22.19 9.83
CA PRO A 31 -4.51 -21.97 11.24
C PRO A 31 -3.37 -21.19 11.92
N GLN A 32 -3.68 -20.01 12.44
CA GLN A 32 -2.71 -19.14 13.07
C GLN A 32 -2.64 -19.37 14.59
N PRO A 33 -1.47 -19.18 15.22
CA PRO A 33 -1.38 -19.16 16.66
C PRO A 33 -2.28 -18.07 17.25
N LEU A 34 -2.72 -18.24 18.49
CA LEU A 34 -3.52 -17.23 19.19
C LEU A 34 -2.70 -15.98 19.51
N GLU A 35 -1.42 -16.18 19.81
CA GLU A 35 -0.47 -15.11 20.17
C GLU A 35 0.15 -14.44 18.93
N PRO A 36 0.59 -13.18 19.05
CA PRO A 36 1.38 -12.52 18.02
C PRO A 36 2.66 -13.29 17.69
N ASP A 37 3.12 -13.13 16.44
CA ASP A 37 4.44 -13.62 16.04
C ASP A 37 5.52 -12.67 16.63
N GLU A 38 6.21 -13.14 17.67
CA GLU A 38 7.23 -12.35 18.39
C GLU A 38 8.64 -12.45 17.75
N ASP A 39 8.82 -13.29 16.72
CA ASP A 39 10.13 -13.52 16.10
C ASP A 39 10.61 -12.36 15.21
N GLY A 40 9.87 -11.26 15.13
CA GLY A 40 10.24 -10.06 14.39
C GLY A 40 9.05 -9.38 13.72
N VAL A 41 9.36 -8.39 12.88
CA VAL A 41 8.37 -7.54 12.22
C VAL A 41 8.51 -7.59 10.70
N ASP A 42 7.43 -7.26 10.00
CA ASP A 42 7.48 -6.93 8.58
C ASP A 42 7.59 -5.42 8.42
N LEU A 43 8.72 -4.96 7.87
CA LEU A 43 8.95 -3.55 7.56
C LEU A 43 8.32 -3.22 6.21
N ILE A 44 7.35 -2.31 6.20
CA ILE A 44 6.58 -1.97 5.00
C ILE A 44 6.68 -0.49 4.67
N LEU A 45 7.22 -0.18 3.50
CA LEU A 45 7.14 1.15 2.89
C LEU A 45 5.78 1.30 2.21
N PHE A 46 4.98 2.26 2.65
CA PHE A 46 3.73 2.67 2.02
C PHE A 46 4.00 3.90 1.16
N ALA A 47 4.14 3.72 -0.15
CA ALA A 47 4.58 4.76 -1.06
C ALA A 47 3.65 4.93 -2.27
N GLY A 48 3.72 6.07 -2.92
CA GLY A 48 2.88 6.43 -4.05
C GLY A 48 2.33 7.84 -3.95
N GLN A 49 1.08 8.03 -4.40
CA GLN A 49 0.49 9.36 -4.40
C GLN A 49 -0.71 9.51 -3.45
N SER A 50 -1.66 10.40 -3.76
CA SER A 50 -2.73 10.81 -2.84
C SER A 50 -3.60 9.67 -2.33
N ASN A 51 -3.85 8.62 -3.11
CA ASN A 51 -4.64 7.47 -2.69
C ASN A 51 -3.89 6.52 -1.74
N MET A 52 -2.56 6.58 -1.71
CA MET A 52 -1.76 5.98 -0.64
C MET A 52 -1.64 6.92 0.56
N ALA A 53 -1.41 8.21 0.33
CA ALA A 53 -1.28 9.22 1.38
C ALA A 53 -2.56 9.37 2.23
N GLY A 54 -3.72 9.06 1.65
CA GLY A 54 -5.03 9.18 2.27
C GLY A 54 -5.68 10.55 2.07
N ARG A 55 -6.93 10.51 1.61
CA ARG A 55 -7.79 11.70 1.42
C ARG A 55 -9.19 11.47 2.01
N GLY A 56 -9.38 10.37 2.74
CA GLY A 56 -10.63 10.02 3.41
C GLY A 56 -10.83 10.76 4.73
N ILE A 57 -11.60 10.15 5.63
CA ILE A 57 -11.95 10.71 6.94
C ILE A 57 -11.33 9.82 8.03
N ALA A 58 -10.25 10.26 8.63
CA ALA A 58 -9.42 9.46 9.54
C ALA A 58 -10.21 8.77 10.69
N HIS A 59 -11.16 9.45 11.31
CA HIS A 59 -11.92 8.86 12.43
C HIS A 59 -12.93 7.77 12.02
N LEU A 60 -13.16 7.58 10.71
CA LEU A 60 -13.95 6.47 10.15
C LEU A 60 -13.08 5.29 9.71
N ALA A 61 -11.76 5.40 9.80
CA ALA A 61 -10.85 4.28 9.63
C ALA A 61 -10.89 3.34 10.85
N PRO A 62 -10.65 2.04 10.66
CA PRO A 62 -10.65 1.12 11.79
C PRO A 62 -9.45 1.40 12.72
N TYR A 63 -9.64 1.16 14.01
CA TYR A 63 -8.54 1.10 14.96
C TYR A 63 -7.61 -0.06 14.60
N VAL A 64 -6.30 0.19 14.58
CA VAL A 64 -5.31 -0.86 14.31
C VAL A 64 -5.11 -1.71 15.55
N LYS A 65 -5.26 -3.03 15.42
CA LYS A 65 -5.12 -3.96 16.55
C LYS A 65 -3.67 -4.07 16.97
N GLU A 66 -2.80 -4.44 16.02
CA GLU A 66 -1.37 -4.60 16.20
C GLU A 66 -0.62 -4.08 14.97
N GLY A 67 0.21 -3.07 15.18
CA GLY A 67 0.99 -2.43 14.12
C GLY A 67 1.57 -1.11 14.57
N TYR A 68 2.71 -0.78 14.01
CA TYR A 68 3.47 0.41 14.39
C TYR A 68 3.77 1.29 13.20
N GLU A 69 3.85 2.59 13.45
CA GLU A 69 4.38 3.59 12.53
C GLU A 69 5.79 3.97 12.97
N PHE A 70 6.75 3.89 12.06
CA PHE A 70 8.06 4.51 12.25
C PHE A 70 8.07 5.86 11.56
N ARG A 71 8.26 6.93 12.34
CA ARG A 71 8.28 8.31 11.87
C ARG A 71 9.68 8.73 11.49
N ALA A 72 10.08 8.37 10.28
CA ALA A 72 11.45 8.53 9.77
C ALA A 72 11.94 9.99 9.70
N VAL A 73 11.02 10.95 9.57
CA VAL A 73 11.34 12.39 9.45
C VAL A 73 11.19 13.10 10.78
N SER A 74 10.02 12.99 11.41
CA SER A 74 9.69 13.81 12.57
C SER A 74 10.23 13.25 13.89
N GLN A 75 10.26 11.92 14.06
CA GLN A 75 10.67 11.29 15.33
C GLN A 75 11.32 9.89 15.10
N PRO A 76 12.55 9.81 14.57
CA PRO A 76 13.19 8.56 14.17
C PRO A 76 13.83 7.79 15.35
N THR A 77 13.30 7.94 16.54
CA THR A 77 13.88 7.35 17.78
C THR A 77 12.94 6.41 18.52
N LYS A 78 11.73 6.21 18.02
CA LYS A 78 10.74 5.30 18.63
C LYS A 78 9.67 4.87 17.64
N LEU A 79 8.98 3.77 17.96
CA LEU A 79 7.77 3.33 17.28
C LEU A 79 6.53 3.99 17.91
N PHE A 80 5.56 4.28 17.07
CA PHE A 80 4.24 4.75 17.47
C PHE A 80 3.22 3.69 17.12
N HIS A 81 2.16 3.56 17.89
CA HIS A 81 1.02 2.76 17.46
C HIS A 81 0.47 3.33 16.14
N LEU A 82 0.29 2.47 15.15
CA LEU A 82 -0.18 2.89 13.84
C LEU A 82 -1.65 3.34 13.94
N GLN A 83 -1.93 4.52 13.45
CA GLN A 83 -3.28 5.08 13.41
C GLN A 83 -3.42 6.11 12.29
N GLU A 84 -4.64 6.37 11.86
CA GLU A 84 -4.90 7.45 10.91
C GLU A 84 -4.98 8.83 11.59
N PRO A 85 -4.51 9.88 10.93
CA PRO A 85 -3.88 9.93 9.60
C PRO A 85 -2.46 9.35 9.62
N PHE A 86 -2.24 8.28 8.87
CA PHE A 86 -0.91 7.65 8.78
C PHE A 86 0.09 8.56 8.04
N GLY A 87 1.26 8.75 8.62
CA GLY A 87 2.33 9.58 8.05
C GLY A 87 2.06 11.09 8.06
N LYS A 88 1.12 11.58 8.86
CA LYS A 88 0.74 13.01 8.88
C LYS A 88 1.89 13.95 9.21
N THR A 89 2.82 13.53 10.06
CA THR A 89 3.96 14.33 10.51
C THR A 89 5.23 14.09 9.70
N GLU A 90 5.12 13.35 8.60
CA GLU A 90 6.26 12.84 7.85
C GLU A 90 6.57 13.66 6.57
N ASP A 91 6.19 14.92 6.55
CA ASP A 91 6.54 15.84 5.47
C ASP A 91 8.03 16.25 5.58
N ASN A 92 8.77 16.11 4.48
CA ASN A 92 10.16 16.47 4.33
C ASN A 92 10.30 17.57 3.29
N ALA A 93 10.72 18.78 3.69
CA ALA A 93 10.85 19.92 2.80
C ALA A 93 11.89 19.70 1.66
N ALA A 94 12.86 18.81 1.88
CA ALA A 94 13.87 18.46 0.87
C ALA A 94 13.49 17.23 0.02
N GLY A 95 12.35 16.60 0.27
CA GLY A 95 11.92 15.35 -0.36
C GLY A 95 10.41 15.23 -0.43
N ILE A 96 9.88 14.12 0.08
CA ILE A 96 8.46 13.78 0.06
C ILE A 96 7.70 14.69 1.02
N ASN A 97 6.95 15.64 0.46
CA ASN A 97 6.19 16.64 1.21
C ASN A 97 4.76 16.71 0.66
N ASP A 98 3.79 16.23 1.44
CA ASP A 98 2.37 16.24 1.07
C ASP A 98 1.62 17.45 1.62
N GLU A 99 2.34 18.47 2.10
CA GLU A 99 1.82 19.75 2.58
C GLU A 99 0.74 19.59 3.67
N ASN A 100 0.93 18.66 4.59
CA ASN A 100 -0.02 18.29 5.64
C ASN A 100 -1.41 17.84 5.14
N LYS A 101 -1.53 17.40 3.89
CA LYS A 101 -2.80 16.98 3.26
C LYS A 101 -3.21 15.54 3.60
N LYS A 102 -2.35 14.76 4.29
CA LYS A 102 -2.67 13.39 4.69
C LYS A 102 -3.82 13.35 5.68
N THR A 103 -4.83 12.54 5.35
CA THR A 103 -6.02 12.29 6.17
C THR A 103 -6.28 10.77 6.24
N GLY A 104 -7.52 10.29 6.30
CA GLY A 104 -7.79 8.86 6.37
C GLY A 104 -7.34 8.11 5.12
N SER A 105 -6.62 7.00 5.29
CA SER A 105 -6.07 6.17 4.23
C SER A 105 -6.60 4.75 4.27
N LEU A 106 -6.05 3.88 3.42
CA LEU A 106 -6.31 2.43 3.39
C LEU A 106 -5.42 1.64 4.37
N VAL A 107 -4.40 2.27 4.96
CA VAL A 107 -3.32 1.58 5.67
C VAL A 107 -3.82 0.84 6.91
N SER A 108 -4.69 1.48 7.71
CA SER A 108 -5.23 0.85 8.92
C SER A 108 -6.01 -0.44 8.64
N SER A 109 -6.84 -0.45 7.58
CA SER A 109 -7.58 -1.66 7.17
C SER A 109 -6.63 -2.73 6.63
N LEU A 110 -5.63 -2.36 5.83
CA LEU A 110 -4.64 -3.27 5.28
C LEU A 110 -3.87 -3.98 6.41
N VAL A 111 -3.35 -3.22 7.36
CA VAL A 111 -2.58 -3.78 8.49
C VAL A 111 -3.44 -4.70 9.35
N ASN A 112 -4.69 -4.32 9.63
CA ASN A 112 -5.61 -5.18 10.37
C ASN A 112 -5.92 -6.49 9.64
N ALA A 113 -6.22 -6.41 8.33
CA ALA A 113 -6.54 -7.61 7.54
C ALA A 113 -5.33 -8.56 7.44
N TYR A 114 -4.14 -8.00 7.28
CA TYR A 114 -2.88 -8.74 7.28
C TYR A 114 -2.63 -9.42 8.63
N TYR A 115 -2.68 -8.66 9.72
CA TYR A 115 -2.46 -9.19 11.07
C TYR A 115 -3.48 -10.27 11.46
N ASP A 116 -4.75 -10.06 11.13
CA ASP A 116 -5.82 -11.04 11.42
C ASP A 116 -5.55 -12.43 10.82
N CYS A 117 -4.85 -12.50 9.69
CA CYS A 117 -4.55 -13.75 8.99
C CYS A 117 -3.14 -14.29 9.26
N THR A 118 -2.18 -13.45 9.67
CA THR A 118 -0.77 -13.85 9.80
C THR A 118 -0.23 -13.81 11.22
N ARG A 119 -0.86 -13.04 12.10
CA ARG A 119 -0.35 -12.68 13.44
C ARG A 119 1.01 -11.96 13.41
N ARG A 120 1.45 -11.46 12.26
CA ARG A 120 2.72 -10.76 12.09
C ARG A 120 2.54 -9.26 12.28
N MET A 121 3.41 -8.68 13.09
CA MET A 121 3.42 -7.24 13.34
C MET A 121 4.03 -6.48 12.16
N VAL A 122 3.40 -5.37 11.81
CA VAL A 122 3.88 -4.45 10.77
C VAL A 122 4.54 -3.24 11.42
N VAL A 123 5.71 -2.86 10.90
CA VAL A 123 6.26 -1.52 11.08
C VAL A 123 6.13 -0.77 9.77
N GLY A 124 5.17 0.16 9.72
CA GLY A 124 4.86 0.96 8.53
C GLY A 124 5.70 2.24 8.47
N VAL A 125 6.21 2.54 7.29
CA VAL A 125 6.93 3.78 6.98
C VAL A 125 6.18 4.53 5.88
N SER A 126 5.75 5.75 6.15
CA SER A 126 5.02 6.59 5.17
C SER A 126 5.98 7.27 4.21
N ALA A 127 5.73 7.11 2.89
CA ALA A 127 6.49 7.73 1.82
C ALA A 127 5.59 8.09 0.63
N ALA A 128 4.41 8.67 0.89
CA ALA A 128 3.45 9.01 -0.16
C ALA A 128 3.29 10.53 -0.32
N LYS A 129 3.15 10.99 -1.59
CA LYS A 129 3.00 12.41 -1.96
C LYS A 129 1.92 12.58 -3.02
N GLY A 130 0.84 13.30 -2.66
CA GLY A 130 -0.28 13.55 -3.57
C GLY A 130 0.11 14.35 -4.81
N GLY A 131 -0.46 13.96 -5.96
CA GLY A 131 -0.23 14.61 -7.25
C GLY A 131 1.16 14.34 -7.85
N SER A 132 1.90 13.35 -7.35
CA SER A 132 3.22 13.03 -7.91
C SER A 132 3.12 12.14 -9.15
N SER A 133 3.92 12.47 -10.18
CA SER A 133 4.20 11.60 -11.32
C SER A 133 5.29 10.59 -10.99
N ILE A 134 5.29 9.43 -11.65
CA ILE A 134 6.37 8.45 -11.54
C ILE A 134 7.74 9.02 -11.89
N LEU A 135 7.79 10.11 -12.66
CA LEU A 135 9.03 10.81 -13.02
C LEU A 135 9.71 11.47 -11.82
N GLU A 136 8.95 11.87 -10.81
CA GLU A 136 9.48 12.47 -9.58
C GLU A 136 10.11 11.44 -8.63
N TRP A 137 9.91 10.13 -8.91
CA TRP A 137 10.43 9.00 -8.13
C TRP A 137 11.64 8.32 -8.78
N GLN A 138 12.18 8.88 -9.85
CA GLN A 138 13.29 8.29 -10.60
C GLN A 138 14.61 8.33 -9.80
N PRO A 139 15.54 7.40 -10.07
CA PRO A 139 16.87 7.42 -9.46
C PRO A 139 17.52 8.81 -9.54
N GLY A 140 17.98 9.33 -8.40
CA GLY A 140 18.61 10.66 -8.29
C GLY A 140 17.65 11.82 -8.06
N THR A 141 16.34 11.61 -8.08
CA THR A 141 15.37 12.65 -7.68
C THR A 141 15.27 12.78 -6.15
N ALA A 142 14.72 13.90 -5.69
CA ALA A 142 14.52 14.15 -4.27
C ALA A 142 13.61 13.10 -3.60
N TYR A 143 12.54 12.63 -4.28
CA TYR A 143 11.64 11.64 -3.70
C TYR A 143 12.28 10.24 -3.65
N CYS A 144 13.04 9.86 -4.68
CA CYS A 144 13.80 8.61 -4.66
C CYS A 144 14.85 8.60 -3.55
N THR A 145 15.56 9.70 -3.36
CA THR A 145 16.54 9.84 -2.27
C THR A 145 15.86 9.74 -0.91
N ASP A 146 14.75 10.45 -0.71
CA ASP A 146 14.04 10.50 0.58
C ASP A 146 13.42 9.13 0.95
N ILE A 147 12.84 8.40 -0.02
CA ILE A 147 12.29 7.06 0.28
C ILE A 147 13.39 6.09 0.74
N LEU A 148 14.57 6.15 0.12
CA LEU A 148 15.73 5.34 0.52
C LEU A 148 16.24 5.72 1.91
N GLU A 149 16.30 7.01 2.23
CA GLU A 149 16.66 7.48 3.56
C GLU A 149 15.67 7.04 4.64
N ARG A 150 14.37 7.10 4.36
CA ARG A 150 13.32 6.63 5.29
C ARG A 150 13.47 5.14 5.59
N LEU A 151 13.70 4.33 4.55
CA LEU A 151 13.95 2.89 4.72
C LEU A 151 15.19 2.64 5.59
N ASN A 152 16.31 3.26 5.24
CA ASN A 152 17.57 3.11 5.98
C ASN A 152 17.45 3.53 7.46
N ARG A 153 16.74 4.64 7.75
CA ARG A 153 16.50 5.08 9.13
C ARG A 153 15.65 4.07 9.90
N ALA A 154 14.63 3.49 9.28
CA ALA A 154 13.80 2.47 9.91
C ALA A 154 14.59 1.19 10.22
N GLU A 155 15.40 0.70 9.28
CA GLU A 155 16.25 -0.47 9.45
C GLU A 155 17.29 -0.27 10.56
N ASN A 156 17.96 0.88 10.56
CA ASN A 156 18.94 1.22 11.60
C ASN A 156 18.28 1.31 12.98
N PHE A 157 17.09 1.91 13.09
CA PHE A 157 16.34 1.95 14.33
C PHE A 157 15.99 0.54 14.82
N LEU A 158 15.37 -0.29 13.98
CA LEU A 158 14.98 -1.65 14.35
C LEU A 158 16.20 -2.49 14.76
N SER A 159 17.31 -2.37 14.03
CA SER A 159 18.57 -3.04 14.36
C SER A 159 19.11 -2.60 15.73
N THR A 160 19.11 -1.30 16.04
CA THR A 160 19.58 -0.79 17.34
C THR A 160 18.68 -1.21 18.51
N GLN A 161 17.41 -1.50 18.24
CA GLN A 161 16.47 -2.01 19.24
C GLN A 161 16.47 -3.55 19.34
N ASN A 162 17.31 -4.24 18.56
CA ASN A 162 17.34 -5.70 18.43
C ASN A 162 15.99 -6.30 18.01
N ILE A 163 15.24 -5.59 17.16
CA ILE A 163 13.98 -6.06 16.57
C ILE A 163 14.29 -6.67 15.21
N PRO A 164 14.17 -8.00 15.02
CA PRO A 164 14.43 -8.64 13.74
C PRO A 164 13.43 -8.21 12.67
N ILE A 165 13.92 -8.00 11.44
CA ILE A 165 13.07 -7.72 10.27
C ILE A 165 12.93 -9.03 9.48
N LYS A 166 11.70 -9.56 9.39
CA LYS A 166 11.40 -10.78 8.63
C LYS A 166 11.30 -10.52 7.14
N ASN A 167 10.59 -9.47 6.77
CA ASN A 167 10.44 -9.04 5.38
C ASN A 167 10.58 -7.53 5.24
N ARG A 168 11.01 -7.11 4.05
CA ARG A 168 11.06 -5.70 3.63
C ARG A 168 10.21 -5.55 2.39
N PHE A 169 9.07 -4.93 2.52
CA PHE A 169 8.09 -4.78 1.46
C PHE A 169 7.90 -3.33 1.04
N LEU A 170 7.66 -3.13 -0.25
CA LEU A 170 7.10 -1.91 -0.78
C LEU A 170 5.64 -2.16 -1.14
N ILE A 171 4.72 -1.32 -0.68
CA ILE A 171 3.35 -1.24 -1.19
C ILE A 171 3.20 0.08 -1.94
N TRP A 172 2.91 -0.02 -3.23
CA TRP A 172 2.85 1.10 -4.15
C TRP A 172 1.43 1.35 -4.66
N CYS A 173 0.97 2.61 -4.55
CA CYS A 173 -0.30 3.06 -5.12
C CYS A 173 -0.11 4.45 -5.74
N GLN A 174 0.08 4.52 -7.06
CA GLN A 174 0.37 5.75 -7.80
C GLN A 174 0.10 5.54 -9.29
N GLY A 175 -0.24 6.60 -10.02
CA GLY A 175 -0.37 6.57 -11.47
C GLY A 175 -1.40 7.53 -12.04
N GLU A 176 -2.28 8.09 -11.22
CA GLU A 176 -3.36 8.98 -11.68
C GLU A 176 -2.80 10.24 -12.33
N THR A 177 -1.72 10.82 -11.77
CA THR A 177 -1.04 11.98 -12.35
C THR A 177 -0.44 11.66 -13.72
N ASP A 178 0.17 10.49 -13.87
CA ASP A 178 0.74 10.04 -15.14
C ASP A 178 -0.36 9.78 -16.18
N GLY A 179 -1.49 9.23 -15.75
CA GLY A 179 -2.67 9.08 -16.58
C GLY A 179 -3.25 10.42 -17.05
N ASP A 180 -3.32 11.44 -16.17
CA ASP A 180 -3.73 12.78 -16.55
C ASP A 180 -2.78 13.43 -17.56
N HIS A 181 -1.48 13.15 -17.46
CA HIS A 181 -0.47 13.61 -18.42
C HIS A 181 -0.43 12.79 -19.71
N GLY A 182 -1.22 11.72 -19.82
CA GLY A 182 -1.30 10.88 -21.01
C GLY A 182 -0.07 9.97 -21.20
N MET A 183 0.63 9.63 -20.12
CA MET A 183 1.77 8.72 -20.17
C MET A 183 1.33 7.34 -20.70
N SER A 184 2.13 6.78 -21.61
CA SER A 184 1.86 5.46 -22.17
C SER A 184 2.14 4.34 -21.19
N SER A 185 1.51 3.17 -21.40
CA SER A 185 1.78 1.95 -20.62
C SER A 185 3.26 1.58 -20.66
N HIS A 186 3.93 1.73 -21.80
CA HIS A 186 5.35 1.41 -21.95
C HIS A 186 6.23 2.34 -21.09
N GLU A 187 6.02 3.66 -21.18
CA GLU A 187 6.79 4.65 -20.42
C GLU A 187 6.61 4.44 -18.92
N TYR A 188 5.37 4.26 -18.44
CA TYR A 188 5.12 4.02 -17.03
C TYR A 188 5.86 2.77 -16.52
N LYS A 189 5.81 1.65 -17.26
CA LYS A 189 6.53 0.42 -16.88
C LYS A 189 8.03 0.62 -16.82
N MET A 190 8.61 1.33 -17.79
CA MET A 190 10.04 1.63 -17.83
C MET A 190 10.46 2.41 -16.57
N HIS A 191 9.73 3.47 -16.23
CA HIS A 191 10.02 4.31 -15.08
C HIS A 191 9.79 3.58 -13.75
N PHE A 192 8.72 2.78 -13.66
CA PHE A 192 8.45 1.98 -12.48
C PHE A 192 9.56 0.93 -12.25
N THR A 193 10.01 0.27 -13.30
CA THR A 193 11.12 -0.70 -13.20
C THR A 193 12.41 -0.04 -12.72
N ALA A 194 12.73 1.16 -13.20
CA ALA A 194 13.91 1.88 -12.74
C ALA A 194 13.87 2.23 -11.24
N LEU A 195 12.70 2.64 -10.72
CA LEU A 195 12.50 2.84 -9.28
C LEU A 195 12.64 1.51 -8.51
N GLN A 196 12.01 0.45 -8.99
CA GLN A 196 12.06 -0.87 -8.34
C GLN A 196 13.48 -1.44 -8.28
N ASP A 197 14.27 -1.26 -9.33
CA ASP A 197 15.67 -1.69 -9.38
C ASP A 197 16.54 -1.02 -8.31
N VAL A 198 16.26 0.24 -7.98
CA VAL A 198 16.95 0.93 -6.89
C VAL A 198 16.52 0.39 -5.52
N LEU A 199 15.21 0.23 -5.31
CA LEU A 199 14.68 -0.25 -4.03
C LEU A 199 15.06 -1.71 -3.74
N SER A 200 15.13 -2.57 -4.76
CA SER A 200 15.57 -3.97 -4.59
C SER A 200 17.03 -4.08 -4.11
N LYS A 201 17.89 -3.14 -4.52
CA LYS A 201 19.29 -3.08 -4.07
C LYS A 201 19.45 -2.65 -2.61
N THR A 202 18.41 -2.09 -2.01
CA THR A 202 18.40 -1.68 -0.60
C THR A 202 17.71 -2.71 0.32
N GLY A 203 17.47 -3.92 -0.18
CA GLY A 203 16.93 -5.00 0.62
C GLY A 203 15.40 -5.14 0.58
N VAL A 204 14.68 -4.32 -0.20
CA VAL A 204 13.25 -4.56 -0.48
C VAL A 204 13.12 -5.90 -1.21
N THR A 205 12.49 -6.87 -0.55
CA THR A 205 12.40 -8.26 -1.05
C THR A 205 11.25 -8.47 -2.02
N GLN A 206 10.18 -7.68 -1.88
CA GLN A 206 9.01 -7.75 -2.76
C GLN A 206 8.30 -6.40 -2.85
N THR A 207 7.85 -6.10 -4.06
CA THR A 207 6.96 -4.97 -4.35
C THR A 207 5.53 -5.45 -4.60
N PHE A 208 4.60 -4.82 -3.92
CA PHE A 208 3.17 -5.04 -4.06
C PHE A 208 2.51 -3.82 -4.68
N LEU A 209 1.59 -4.04 -5.62
CA LEU A 209 0.81 -2.99 -6.25
C LEU A 209 -0.62 -2.97 -5.74
N ILE A 210 -1.11 -1.78 -5.44
CA ILE A 210 -2.53 -1.45 -5.40
C ILE A 210 -2.82 -0.72 -6.70
N GLN A 211 -3.63 -1.34 -7.58
CA GLN A 211 -4.00 -0.77 -8.86
C GLN A 211 -4.80 0.53 -8.65
N ILE A 212 -4.48 1.55 -9.41
CA ILE A 212 -5.31 2.76 -9.42
C ILE A 212 -6.71 2.47 -9.99
N GLY A 213 -7.68 3.26 -9.57
CA GLY A 213 -9.03 3.20 -10.12
C GLY A 213 -9.21 4.02 -11.37
N ASN A 214 -10.45 4.08 -11.84
CA ASN A 214 -10.85 4.94 -12.94
C ASN A 214 -11.06 6.38 -12.43
N LYS A 215 -10.82 7.36 -13.28
CA LYS A 215 -11.28 8.73 -13.05
C LYS A 215 -12.80 8.76 -13.18
N ARG A 216 -13.52 9.29 -12.17
CA ARG A 216 -14.99 9.21 -12.15
C ARG A 216 -15.65 9.84 -13.39
N ASP A 217 -15.13 10.98 -13.81
CA ASP A 217 -15.75 11.76 -14.89
C ASP A 217 -15.18 11.42 -16.29
N ASP A 218 -14.12 10.59 -16.35
CA ASP A 218 -13.49 10.13 -17.59
C ASP A 218 -12.81 8.75 -17.34
N PRO A 219 -13.59 7.65 -17.40
CA PRO A 219 -13.09 6.30 -17.08
C PRO A 219 -11.95 5.81 -17.99
N GLU A 220 -11.83 6.37 -19.20
CA GLU A 220 -10.77 5.98 -20.15
C GLU A 220 -9.41 6.64 -19.85
N LYS A 221 -9.43 7.72 -19.07
CA LYS A 221 -8.24 8.56 -18.84
C LYS A 221 -7.02 7.79 -18.28
N PHE A 222 -7.25 6.82 -17.39
CA PHE A 222 -6.18 6.10 -16.71
C PHE A 222 -5.88 4.71 -17.28
N GLN A 223 -6.56 4.31 -18.38
CA GLN A 223 -6.47 2.94 -18.90
C GLN A 223 -5.05 2.52 -19.32
N GLN A 224 -4.20 3.46 -19.78
CA GLN A 224 -2.80 3.14 -20.09
C GLN A 224 -2.00 2.73 -18.85
N ILE A 225 -2.25 3.41 -17.73
CA ILE A 225 -1.55 3.13 -16.47
C ILE A 225 -2.10 1.84 -15.82
N ILE A 226 -3.42 1.66 -15.82
CA ILE A 226 -4.06 0.43 -15.33
C ILE A 226 -3.52 -0.78 -16.11
N ARG A 227 -3.40 -0.66 -17.44
CA ARG A 227 -2.76 -1.69 -18.29
C ARG A 227 -1.33 -1.95 -17.87
N ALA A 228 -0.52 -0.90 -17.68
CA ALA A 228 0.87 -1.02 -17.25
C ALA A 228 1.00 -1.81 -15.94
N GLN A 229 0.17 -1.48 -14.95
CA GLN A 229 0.17 -2.13 -13.64
C GLN A 229 -0.20 -3.62 -13.74
N ARG A 230 -1.19 -3.96 -14.55
CA ARG A 230 -1.58 -5.36 -14.81
C ARG A 230 -0.49 -6.14 -15.55
N GLU A 231 0.15 -5.54 -16.55
CA GLU A 231 1.25 -6.15 -17.30
C GLU A 231 2.49 -6.40 -16.40
N LEU A 232 2.84 -5.44 -15.51
CA LEU A 232 3.89 -5.63 -14.50
C LEU A 232 3.60 -6.83 -13.57
N ALA A 233 2.34 -6.98 -13.14
CA ALA A 233 1.95 -8.11 -12.31
C ALA A 233 1.98 -9.45 -13.08
N GLN A 234 1.61 -9.47 -14.36
CA GLN A 234 1.66 -10.67 -15.21
C GLN A 234 3.09 -11.18 -15.45
N THR A 235 4.08 -10.29 -15.49
CA THR A 235 5.49 -10.69 -15.63
C THR A 235 6.09 -11.26 -14.34
N GLY A 236 5.38 -11.18 -13.21
CA GLY A 236 5.89 -11.58 -11.90
C GLY A 236 6.86 -10.57 -11.27
N GLN A 237 7.07 -9.43 -11.91
CA GLN A 237 7.92 -8.35 -11.39
C GLN A 237 7.36 -7.75 -10.10
N VAL A 238 6.04 -7.70 -9.99
CA VAL A 238 5.31 -7.25 -8.80
C VAL A 238 4.13 -8.17 -8.51
N VAL A 239 3.57 -8.07 -7.32
CA VAL A 239 2.33 -8.76 -6.95
C VAL A 239 1.20 -7.74 -6.84
N LEU A 240 0.14 -7.91 -7.63
CA LEU A 240 -1.07 -7.09 -7.51
C LEU A 240 -1.89 -7.57 -6.31
N ILE A 241 -2.01 -6.74 -5.28
CA ILE A 241 -2.72 -7.09 -4.04
C ILE A 241 -4.10 -6.45 -3.91
N ALA A 242 -4.41 -5.42 -4.68
CA ALA A 242 -5.75 -4.86 -4.74
C ALA A 242 -6.02 -4.18 -6.09
N ASN A 243 -7.26 -4.31 -6.55
CA ASN A 243 -7.82 -3.60 -7.70
C ASN A 243 -9.20 -2.99 -7.37
N ALA A 244 -9.57 -2.96 -6.09
CA ALA A 244 -10.87 -2.50 -5.61
C ALA A 244 -11.21 -1.08 -6.07
N PHE A 245 -10.22 -0.22 -6.23
CA PHE A 245 -10.42 1.16 -6.68
C PHE A 245 -11.09 1.27 -8.07
N GLU A 246 -10.99 0.23 -8.89
CA GLU A 246 -11.64 0.16 -10.20
C GLU A 246 -13.18 0.21 -10.11
N TRP A 247 -13.75 -0.24 -8.99
CA TRP A 247 -15.21 -0.38 -8.82
C TRP A 247 -15.83 0.74 -7.97
N MET A 248 -15.03 1.63 -7.41
CA MET A 248 -15.50 2.61 -6.41
C MET A 248 -16.50 3.62 -6.96
N ALA A 249 -16.38 4.00 -8.25
CA ALA A 249 -17.35 4.90 -8.88
C ALA A 249 -18.75 4.29 -8.95
N GLU A 250 -18.84 3.00 -9.26
CA GLU A 250 -20.11 2.26 -9.41
C GLU A 250 -20.74 1.92 -8.07
N LEU A 251 -19.91 1.80 -7.03
CA LEU A 251 -20.35 1.58 -5.66
C LEU A 251 -20.69 2.90 -4.92
N ASP A 252 -20.64 4.05 -5.60
CA ASP A 252 -20.83 5.39 -5.02
C ASP A 252 -19.85 5.67 -3.84
N LEU A 253 -18.61 5.22 -3.99
CA LEU A 253 -17.56 5.35 -2.98
C LEU A 253 -16.46 6.35 -3.34
N MET A 254 -16.68 7.17 -4.38
CA MET A 254 -15.77 8.28 -4.71
C MET A 254 -16.29 9.60 -4.13
N LYS A 255 -15.42 10.34 -3.45
CA LYS A 255 -15.75 11.68 -2.94
C LYS A 255 -15.54 12.80 -3.96
N ASP A 256 -14.62 12.61 -4.89
CA ASP A 256 -14.32 13.51 -6.00
C ASP A 256 -13.90 12.71 -7.25
N SER A 257 -13.34 13.35 -8.29
CA SER A 257 -12.96 12.65 -9.54
C SER A 257 -11.78 11.66 -9.36
N TYR A 258 -11.04 11.72 -8.26
CA TYR A 258 -9.79 10.96 -8.03
C TYR A 258 -9.78 10.15 -6.75
N HIS A 259 -10.45 10.64 -5.69
CA HIS A 259 -10.30 10.14 -4.34
C HIS A 259 -11.56 9.45 -3.83
N TYR A 260 -11.38 8.59 -2.86
CA TYR A 260 -12.44 7.71 -2.35
C TYR A 260 -12.95 8.17 -0.98
N THR A 261 -14.16 7.75 -0.64
CA THR A 261 -14.68 7.85 0.72
C THR A 261 -13.82 6.97 1.65
N GLN A 262 -13.90 7.19 2.96
CA GLN A 262 -13.17 6.30 3.89
C GLN A 262 -13.63 4.84 3.78
N THR A 263 -14.91 4.60 3.49
CA THR A 263 -15.40 3.24 3.22
C THR A 263 -14.71 2.61 2.02
N GLY A 264 -14.50 3.37 0.94
CA GLY A 264 -13.74 2.90 -0.23
C GLY A 264 -12.30 2.57 0.10
N TYR A 265 -11.62 3.43 0.87
CA TYR A 265 -10.26 3.15 1.36
C TYR A 265 -10.23 1.91 2.25
N ASN A 266 -11.18 1.76 3.18
CA ASN A 266 -11.22 0.60 4.07
C ASN A 266 -11.39 -0.72 3.30
N LEU A 267 -12.29 -0.76 2.31
CA LEU A 267 -12.52 -1.97 1.48
C LEU A 267 -11.29 -2.32 0.62
N CYS A 268 -10.64 -1.31 0.04
CA CYS A 268 -9.40 -1.53 -0.71
C CYS A 268 -8.26 -2.00 0.20
N GLY A 269 -8.15 -1.44 1.40
CA GLY A 269 -7.19 -1.86 2.42
C GLY A 269 -7.41 -3.29 2.86
N ASP A 270 -8.66 -3.69 3.14
CA ASP A 270 -9.00 -5.07 3.49
C ASP A 270 -8.61 -6.04 2.37
N GLN A 271 -8.94 -5.73 1.10
CA GLN A 271 -8.53 -6.55 -0.03
C GLN A 271 -7.01 -6.69 -0.10
N ALA A 272 -6.30 -5.57 -0.01
CA ALA A 272 -4.84 -5.56 -0.06
C ALA A 272 -4.20 -6.37 1.08
N GLY A 273 -4.70 -6.21 2.30
CA GLY A 273 -4.18 -6.92 3.47
C GLY A 273 -4.42 -8.43 3.41
N LEU A 274 -5.59 -8.87 2.94
CA LEU A 274 -5.89 -10.29 2.74
C LEU A 274 -4.98 -10.92 1.67
N ASN A 275 -4.78 -10.23 0.53
CA ASN A 275 -3.92 -10.72 -0.55
C ASN A 275 -2.43 -10.71 -0.16
N LEU A 276 -1.99 -9.72 0.61
CA LEU A 276 -0.66 -9.71 1.20
C LEU A 276 -0.47 -10.89 2.16
N ALA A 277 -1.47 -11.17 3.00
CA ALA A 277 -1.44 -12.32 3.90
C ALA A 277 -1.37 -13.64 3.13
N ALA A 278 -2.18 -13.80 2.10
CA ALA A 278 -2.16 -14.98 1.23
C ALA A 278 -0.78 -15.19 0.58
N TYR A 279 -0.14 -14.11 0.10
CA TYR A 279 1.21 -14.18 -0.44
C TYR A 279 2.22 -14.69 0.60
N VAL A 280 2.25 -14.08 1.77
CA VAL A 280 3.22 -14.43 2.82
C VAL A 280 3.01 -15.85 3.34
N LEU A 281 1.77 -16.27 3.58
CA LEU A 281 1.44 -17.61 4.06
C LEU A 281 1.79 -18.69 3.03
N ASN A 282 1.56 -18.44 1.73
CA ASN A 282 1.92 -19.39 0.67
C ASN A 282 3.44 -19.51 0.46
N THR A 283 4.21 -18.44 0.66
CA THR A 283 5.67 -18.46 0.47
C THR A 283 6.44 -19.09 1.64
N GLN A 284 5.82 -19.23 2.80
CA GLN A 284 6.44 -19.89 3.96
C GLN A 284 6.39 -21.43 3.91
N ILE A 285 5.60 -22.00 3.00
CA ILE A 285 5.43 -23.48 2.88
C ILE A 285 6.42 -24.09 1.86
N LEU A 286 7.14 -23.28 1.13
CA LEU A 286 8.19 -23.68 0.17
C LEU A 286 9.57 -23.59 0.79
#